data_47403735a77f3f47ecf612d2cc10d812
#
_entry.id   47403735a77f3f47ecf612d2cc10d812
#
_cell.length_a   1.000
_cell.length_b   1.000
_cell.length_c   1.000
_cell.angle_alpha   90.00
_cell.angle_beta   90.00
_cell.angle_gamma   90.00
#
_symmetry.space_group_name_H-M   'P 1'
#
loop_
_entity.id
_entity.type
_entity.pdbx_description
1 polymer ?
#
loop_
_entity_poly.entity_id
_entity_poly.type
_entity_poly.pdbx_seq_one_letter_code
_entity_poly.pdbx_strand_id
1 'polypeptide(L)'
;MPTVADQETKEKPNPSEAPVIKEHELFADEVEMERKSSNLGPLIMVLALVAVVGGTIFYFFKTAQEKLSVPVATASVNNILKAQRGGKVHFSIGNVVSSVDDKPNDPHYKLLAKAGVLVVKPKGWNSIITALTPAGEKLLSEIPGVEKGKNSDGNATYQVPLAVREIVQIDKIEMIKPHLARVDYTWKWVPNRLGKDFDASGDLVHSFNTWDRGTLIKSYGVDFYSAPPTKASVVLVETKDGAWKPYLE
;
A
#
# COMPACT_ATOMS: atom_id res chain seq x y z
N MET A 1 73.11 -29.73 16.67
CA MET A 1 71.95 -30.59 16.93
C MET A 1 70.70 -29.76 16.61
N PRO A 2 69.98 -30.06 15.57
CA PRO A 2 68.88 -29.27 15.16
C PRO A 2 67.59 -29.74 15.80
N THR A 3 66.77 -28.79 16.19
CA THR A 3 65.45 -28.93 16.76
C THR A 3 64.44 -29.11 15.64
N VAL A 4 63.58 -30.09 15.78
CA VAL A 4 62.48 -30.46 14.85
C VAL A 4 61.40 -29.39 14.85
N ALA A 5 61.01 -28.94 13.69
CA ALA A 5 59.88 -28.07 13.50
C ALA A 5 58.60 -28.88 13.35
N ASP A 6 57.61 -28.62 14.20
CA ASP A 6 56.24 -29.12 14.07
C ASP A 6 55.53 -28.45 12.87
N GLN A 7 55.11 -29.28 11.92
CA GLN A 7 54.24 -28.87 10.86
C GLN A 7 52.77 -28.97 11.32
N GLU A 8 52.16 -27.84 11.60
CA GLU A 8 50.71 -27.72 11.71
C GLU A 8 50.04 -27.96 10.35
N THR A 9 49.38 -29.08 10.26
CA THR A 9 48.52 -29.42 9.08
C THR A 9 47.27 -28.57 9.17
N LYS A 10 47.19 -27.53 8.33
CA LYS A 10 45.97 -26.78 8.10
C LYS A 10 44.95 -27.67 7.41
N GLU A 11 43.99 -28.10 8.16
CA GLU A 11 42.79 -28.78 7.67
C GLU A 11 41.99 -27.79 6.77
N LYS A 12 41.82 -28.15 5.51
CA LYS A 12 41.04 -27.41 4.53
C LYS A 12 39.56 -27.54 4.90
N PRO A 13 38.81 -26.48 5.09
CA PRO A 13 37.36 -26.58 5.34
C PRO A 13 36.66 -27.18 4.14
N ASN A 14 35.83 -28.16 4.41
CA ASN A 14 34.98 -28.86 3.48
C ASN A 14 33.94 -27.87 2.82
N PRO A 15 33.84 -27.76 1.47
CA PRO A 15 32.97 -26.76 0.83
C PRO A 15 31.49 -27.18 0.75
N SER A 16 31.03 -28.08 1.63
CA SER A 16 29.70 -28.68 1.50
C SER A 16 28.65 -28.27 2.53
N GLU A 17 28.90 -27.27 3.34
CA GLU A 17 27.86 -26.71 4.22
C GLU A 17 27.69 -25.21 4.00
N ALA A 18 27.03 -24.88 2.88
CA ALA A 18 26.37 -23.59 2.80
C ALA A 18 25.25 -23.57 3.86
N PRO A 19 25.17 -22.56 4.72
CA PRO A 19 24.09 -22.47 5.69
C PRO A 19 22.77 -22.43 4.93
N VAL A 20 21.91 -23.41 5.18
CA VAL A 20 20.52 -23.38 4.73
C VAL A 20 19.85 -22.25 5.50
N ILE A 21 19.94 -21.04 4.95
CA ILE A 21 19.17 -19.89 5.42
C ILE A 21 17.72 -20.25 5.11
N LYS A 22 16.93 -20.44 6.15
CA LYS A 22 15.50 -20.74 6.00
C LYS A 22 14.87 -19.59 5.23
N GLU A 23 14.35 -19.84 4.03
CA GLU A 23 13.70 -18.84 3.18
C GLU A 23 12.70 -17.95 3.95
N HIS A 24 12.14 -18.50 5.02
CA HIS A 24 11.20 -17.81 5.89
C HIS A 24 11.82 -16.67 6.70
N GLU A 25 13.11 -16.78 7.10
CA GLU A 25 13.78 -15.72 7.87
C GLU A 25 14.19 -14.57 6.96
N LEU A 26 14.71 -14.87 5.77
CA LEU A 26 15.05 -13.83 4.78
C LEU A 26 13.82 -13.01 4.34
N PHE A 27 12.68 -13.69 4.18
CA PHE A 27 11.45 -13.01 3.79
C PHE A 27 10.86 -12.16 4.93
N ALA A 28 10.97 -12.61 6.17
CA ALA A 28 10.53 -11.83 7.33
C ALA A 28 11.35 -10.55 7.49
N ASP A 29 12.68 -10.64 7.30
CA ASP A 29 13.59 -9.49 7.37
C ASP A 29 13.36 -8.51 6.21
N GLU A 30 13.06 -9.02 5.00
CA GLU A 30 12.77 -8.19 3.81
C GLU A 30 11.45 -7.44 3.95
N VAL A 31 10.41 -8.12 4.44
CA VAL A 31 9.12 -7.51 4.77
C VAL A 31 9.27 -6.48 5.90
N GLU A 32 10.08 -6.78 6.91
CA GLU A 32 10.30 -5.85 8.02
C GLU A 32 11.11 -4.62 7.60
N MET A 33 12.08 -4.76 6.68
CA MET A 33 12.83 -3.64 6.11
C MET A 33 11.95 -2.78 5.19
N GLU A 34 11.12 -3.37 4.33
CA GLU A 34 10.18 -2.62 3.50
C GLU A 34 9.11 -1.92 4.34
N ARG A 35 8.62 -2.56 5.38
CA ARG A 35 7.69 -1.98 6.33
C ARG A 35 8.29 -0.77 7.06
N LYS A 36 9.57 -0.85 7.44
CA LYS A 36 10.30 0.28 8.04
C LYS A 36 10.56 1.39 7.03
N SER A 37 10.88 1.06 5.77
CA SER A 37 11.19 2.07 4.75
C SER A 37 9.94 2.77 4.22
N SER A 38 8.82 2.05 4.07
CA SER A 38 7.54 2.64 3.62
C SER A 38 6.92 3.55 4.69
N ASN A 39 7.16 3.23 5.98
CA ASN A 39 6.66 4.05 7.09
C ASN A 39 7.57 5.24 7.44
N LEU A 40 8.85 5.19 7.12
CA LEU A 40 9.80 6.25 7.46
C LEU A 40 9.74 7.43 6.48
N GLY A 41 9.57 7.20 5.20
CA GLY A 41 9.52 8.28 4.19
C GLY A 41 8.33 9.22 4.40
N PRO A 42 7.09 8.75 4.41
CA PRO A 42 5.93 9.61 4.67
C PRO A 42 5.88 10.10 6.13
N LEU A 43 6.40 9.32 7.09
CA LEU A 43 6.47 9.74 8.50
C LEU A 43 7.45 10.88 8.71
N ILE A 44 8.62 10.84 8.08
CA ILE A 44 9.63 11.92 8.15
C ILE A 44 9.10 13.18 7.45
N MET A 45 8.41 13.03 6.32
CA MET A 45 7.79 14.18 5.62
C MET A 45 6.67 14.81 6.45
N VAL A 46 5.84 14.01 7.09
CA VAL A 46 4.77 14.49 7.99
C VAL A 46 5.35 15.09 9.27
N LEU A 47 6.38 14.49 9.87
CA LEU A 47 7.05 15.02 11.05
C LEU A 47 7.83 16.31 10.76
N ALA A 48 8.49 16.43 9.62
CA ALA A 48 9.15 17.67 9.20
C ALA A 48 8.15 18.82 8.98
N LEU A 49 7.00 18.53 8.37
CA LEU A 49 5.89 19.48 8.18
C LEU A 49 5.29 19.92 9.52
N VAL A 50 5.12 18.98 10.45
CA VAL A 50 4.60 19.24 11.79
C VAL A 50 5.59 20.06 12.66
N ALA A 51 6.89 19.80 12.54
CA ALA A 51 7.92 20.51 13.31
C ALA A 51 8.08 21.98 12.86
N VAL A 52 7.97 22.26 11.57
CA VAL A 52 8.08 23.63 11.03
C VAL A 52 6.82 24.45 11.37
N VAL A 53 5.63 23.85 11.33
CA VAL A 53 4.37 24.52 11.64
C VAL A 53 4.16 24.69 13.15
N GLY A 54 4.59 23.70 13.97
CA GLY A 54 4.36 23.71 15.42
C GLY A 54 5.14 24.77 16.21
N GLY A 55 6.30 25.19 15.73
CA GLY A 55 7.17 26.13 16.44
C GLY A 55 6.72 27.61 16.36
N THR A 56 6.01 27.98 15.33
CA THR A 56 5.61 29.40 15.10
C THR A 56 4.22 29.74 15.61
N ILE A 57 3.40 28.77 15.91
CA ILE A 57 1.97 28.94 16.17
C ILE A 57 1.63 29.09 17.66
N PHE A 58 2.48 28.64 18.57
CA PHE A 58 2.18 28.60 20.01
C PHE A 58 1.99 30.00 20.66
N TYR A 59 2.32 31.07 19.97
CA TYR A 59 2.41 32.41 20.59
C TYR A 59 1.17 33.32 20.42
N PHE A 60 0.18 32.99 19.60
CA PHE A 60 -0.74 34.06 19.17
C PHE A 60 -2.25 33.94 19.46
N PHE A 61 -2.83 32.89 20.03
CA PHE A 61 -4.31 32.82 20.05
C PHE A 61 -5.01 32.38 21.34
N LYS A 62 -5.55 33.38 22.05
CA LYS A 62 -6.58 33.26 23.11
C LYS A 62 -7.81 34.09 22.79
N THR A 63 -8.45 34.00 21.65
CA THR A 63 -9.74 34.70 21.45
C THR A 63 -10.61 34.06 20.36
N ALA A 64 -11.90 33.99 20.69
CA ALA A 64 -13.07 33.69 19.85
C ALA A 64 -13.00 32.41 19.01
N GLN A 65 -13.72 31.42 19.46
CA GLN A 65 -13.74 30.06 18.93
C GLN A 65 -15.05 29.81 18.21
N GLU A 66 -15.04 29.88 16.89
CA GLU A 66 -15.92 28.98 16.14
C GLU A 66 -15.28 27.58 16.14
N LYS A 67 -15.86 26.68 16.92
CA LYS A 67 -15.28 25.36 17.14
C LYS A 67 -15.64 24.44 15.96
N LEU A 68 -14.63 23.95 15.25
CA LEU A 68 -14.83 22.81 14.33
C LEU A 68 -15.46 21.63 15.11
N SER A 69 -16.68 21.25 14.73
CA SER A 69 -17.36 20.13 15.37
C SER A 69 -16.85 18.78 14.89
N VAL A 70 -16.92 17.75 15.74
CA VAL A 70 -16.48 16.39 15.39
C VAL A 70 -17.14 15.87 14.11
N PRO A 71 -18.45 16.03 13.87
CA PRO A 71 -19.08 15.56 12.63
C PRO A 71 -18.52 16.23 11.38
N VAL A 72 -18.27 17.56 11.44
CA VAL A 72 -17.70 18.32 10.32
C VAL A 72 -16.24 17.93 10.08
N ALA A 73 -15.45 17.78 11.14
CA ALA A 73 -14.08 17.28 11.05
C ALA A 73 -14.05 15.88 10.40
N THR A 74 -14.92 14.98 10.86
CA THR A 74 -15.03 13.62 10.29
C THR A 74 -15.38 13.65 8.81
N ALA A 75 -16.35 14.48 8.40
CA ALA A 75 -16.71 14.61 6.98
C ALA A 75 -15.53 15.14 6.15
N SER A 76 -14.83 16.16 6.64
CA SER A 76 -13.68 16.75 5.95
C SER A 76 -12.53 15.78 5.82
N VAL A 77 -12.17 15.07 6.89
CA VAL A 77 -11.12 14.05 6.88
C VAL A 77 -11.50 12.87 5.99
N ASN A 78 -12.75 12.41 6.01
CA ASN A 78 -13.23 11.37 5.10
C ASN A 78 -13.06 11.76 3.62
N ASN A 79 -13.36 13.01 3.27
CA ASN A 79 -13.16 13.50 1.91
C ASN A 79 -11.68 13.48 1.52
N ILE A 80 -10.78 13.85 2.44
CA ILE A 80 -9.33 13.77 2.23
C ILE A 80 -8.89 12.32 2.02
N LEU A 81 -9.32 11.41 2.88
CA LEU A 81 -8.96 9.99 2.78
C LEU A 81 -9.46 9.34 1.48
N LYS A 82 -10.68 9.72 1.03
CA LYS A 82 -11.22 9.26 -0.26
C LYS A 82 -10.46 9.81 -1.46
N ALA A 83 -9.97 11.06 -1.39
CA ALA A 83 -9.17 11.67 -2.45
C ALA A 83 -7.75 11.08 -2.53
N GLN A 84 -7.24 10.52 -1.45
CA GLN A 84 -5.95 9.84 -1.45
C GLN A 84 -6.08 8.51 -2.18
N ARG A 85 -5.15 8.26 -3.11
CA ARG A 85 -5.16 7.02 -3.90
C ARG A 85 -5.06 5.79 -2.99
N GLY A 86 -6.04 4.89 -3.10
CA GLY A 86 -5.99 3.55 -2.54
C GLY A 86 -5.11 2.63 -3.41
N GLY A 87 -4.76 1.46 -2.87
CA GLY A 87 -4.18 0.40 -3.70
C GLY A 87 -5.15 0.01 -4.80
N LYS A 88 -4.67 -0.03 -6.04
CA LYS A 88 -5.46 -0.46 -7.20
C LYS A 88 -4.67 -1.51 -7.97
N VAL A 89 -5.36 -2.50 -8.51
CA VAL A 89 -4.77 -3.42 -9.48
C VAL A 89 -5.27 -3.04 -10.88
N HIS A 90 -4.32 -3.00 -11.81
CA HIS A 90 -4.59 -2.82 -13.23
C HIS A 90 -4.38 -4.14 -13.96
N PHE A 91 -5.29 -4.50 -14.87
CA PHE A 91 -5.11 -5.66 -15.74
C PHE A 91 -5.94 -5.49 -17.04
N SER A 92 -5.51 -6.19 -18.07
CA SER A 92 -6.15 -6.17 -19.38
C SER A 92 -6.79 -7.52 -19.71
N ILE A 93 -7.84 -7.50 -20.54
CA ILE A 93 -8.57 -8.67 -21.03
C ILE A 93 -8.32 -8.82 -22.54
N GLY A 94 -8.10 -10.04 -22.98
CA GLY A 94 -7.79 -10.37 -24.37
C GLY A 94 -6.35 -10.80 -24.56
N ASN A 95 -5.73 -10.38 -25.64
CA ASN A 95 -4.32 -10.69 -25.92
C ASN A 95 -3.42 -9.64 -25.25
N VAL A 96 -2.87 -9.98 -24.11
CA VAL A 96 -1.96 -9.09 -23.35
C VAL A 96 -0.52 -9.36 -23.79
N VAL A 97 0.11 -8.33 -24.32
CA VAL A 97 1.51 -8.34 -24.75
C VAL A 97 2.29 -7.38 -23.86
N SER A 98 3.58 -7.68 -23.65
CA SER A 98 4.45 -6.81 -22.84
C SER A 98 4.52 -5.41 -23.41
N SER A 99 4.14 -4.43 -22.59
CA SER A 99 4.13 -3.00 -22.90
C SER A 99 4.56 -2.18 -21.68
N VAL A 100 4.48 -0.87 -21.77
CA VAL A 100 4.72 0.02 -20.62
C VAL A 100 3.65 -0.19 -19.53
N ASP A 101 2.41 -0.41 -19.95
CA ASP A 101 1.24 -0.50 -19.08
C ASP A 101 0.93 -1.93 -18.64
N ASP A 102 1.30 -2.93 -19.45
CA ASP A 102 0.99 -4.34 -19.23
C ASP A 102 2.23 -5.22 -19.24
N LYS A 103 2.36 -6.04 -18.22
CA LYS A 103 3.44 -7.03 -18.08
C LYS A 103 2.83 -8.42 -17.86
N PRO A 104 2.68 -9.21 -18.93
CA PRO A 104 2.03 -10.54 -18.88
C PRO A 104 2.64 -11.49 -17.84
N ASN A 105 3.93 -11.35 -17.57
CA ASN A 105 4.66 -12.18 -16.61
C ASN A 105 4.56 -11.70 -15.16
N ASP A 106 3.95 -10.53 -14.91
CA ASP A 106 3.78 -10.02 -13.55
C ASP A 106 2.86 -10.95 -12.74
N PRO A 107 3.18 -11.18 -11.47
CA PRO A 107 2.49 -12.17 -10.64
C PRO A 107 1.03 -11.82 -10.34
N HIS A 108 0.60 -10.57 -10.56
CA HIS A 108 -0.80 -10.20 -10.35
C HIS A 108 -1.77 -10.94 -11.30
N TYR A 109 -1.37 -11.25 -12.55
CA TYR A 109 -2.19 -12.07 -13.43
C TYR A 109 -2.37 -13.49 -12.89
N LYS A 110 -1.30 -14.08 -12.35
CA LYS A 110 -1.36 -15.39 -11.70
C LYS A 110 -2.23 -15.33 -10.44
N LEU A 111 -2.14 -14.25 -9.67
CA LEU A 111 -2.95 -14.07 -8.46
C LEU A 111 -4.42 -13.93 -8.83
N LEU A 112 -4.78 -13.09 -9.80
CA LEU A 112 -6.15 -12.95 -10.28
C LEU A 112 -6.72 -14.26 -10.82
N ALA A 113 -5.88 -15.09 -11.46
CA ALA A 113 -6.29 -16.43 -11.90
C ALA A 113 -6.54 -17.37 -10.71
N LYS A 114 -5.66 -17.39 -9.71
CA LYS A 114 -5.84 -18.18 -8.48
C LYS A 114 -7.05 -17.72 -7.66
N ALA A 115 -7.32 -16.41 -7.63
CA ALA A 115 -8.51 -15.82 -7.01
C ALA A 115 -9.81 -16.12 -7.78
N GLY A 116 -9.71 -16.78 -8.95
CA GLY A 116 -10.86 -17.13 -9.77
C GLY A 116 -11.48 -15.96 -10.54
N VAL A 117 -10.79 -14.82 -10.62
CA VAL A 117 -11.24 -13.63 -11.35
C VAL A 117 -11.00 -13.76 -12.85
N LEU A 118 -9.82 -14.28 -13.22
CA LEU A 118 -9.39 -14.44 -14.61
C LEU A 118 -9.15 -15.91 -14.98
N VAL A 119 -9.34 -16.20 -16.25
CA VAL A 119 -8.68 -17.32 -16.93
C VAL A 119 -7.45 -16.75 -17.62
N VAL A 120 -6.28 -17.31 -17.39
CA VAL A 120 -5.01 -16.91 -17.99
C VAL A 120 -4.43 -18.09 -18.75
N LYS A 121 -4.17 -17.90 -20.06
CA LYS A 121 -3.56 -18.92 -20.91
C LYS A 121 -2.27 -18.38 -21.52
N PRO A 122 -1.13 -19.06 -21.40
CA PRO A 122 0.09 -18.66 -22.10
C PRO A 122 -0.13 -18.65 -23.60
N LYS A 123 0.38 -17.64 -24.32
CA LYS A 123 0.35 -17.55 -25.79
C LYS A 123 1.74 -17.58 -26.39
N GLY A 124 2.75 -17.17 -25.63
CA GLY A 124 4.15 -17.12 -26.08
C GLY A 124 5.04 -16.63 -24.94
N TRP A 125 6.27 -16.28 -25.26
CA TRP A 125 7.27 -15.87 -24.28
C TRP A 125 6.85 -14.63 -23.47
N ASN A 126 6.27 -13.62 -24.13
CA ASN A 126 5.90 -12.33 -23.55
C ASN A 126 4.43 -11.98 -23.82
N SER A 127 3.56 -12.97 -23.91
CA SER A 127 2.13 -12.75 -24.11
C SER A 127 1.28 -13.82 -23.44
N ILE A 128 0.12 -13.39 -22.99
CA ILE A 128 -0.94 -14.24 -22.41
C ILE A 128 -2.28 -13.88 -23.02
N ILE A 129 -3.18 -14.83 -23.01
CA ILE A 129 -4.60 -14.58 -23.28
C ILE A 129 -5.33 -14.61 -21.95
N THR A 130 -6.08 -13.54 -21.67
CA THR A 130 -6.85 -13.37 -20.45
C THR A 130 -8.34 -13.23 -20.77
N ALA A 131 -9.18 -13.77 -19.91
CA ALA A 131 -10.62 -13.62 -19.97
C ALA A 131 -11.19 -13.54 -18.54
N LEU A 132 -12.23 -12.74 -18.34
CA LEU A 132 -12.97 -12.76 -17.09
C LEU A 132 -13.69 -14.09 -16.91
N THR A 133 -13.72 -14.60 -15.70
CA THR A 133 -14.63 -15.67 -15.32
C THR A 133 -16.01 -15.09 -14.99
N PRO A 134 -17.10 -15.87 -15.02
CA PRO A 134 -18.40 -15.40 -14.54
C PRO A 134 -18.37 -14.93 -13.07
N ALA A 135 -17.55 -15.59 -12.23
CA ALA A 135 -17.33 -15.15 -10.85
C ALA A 135 -16.58 -13.83 -10.78
N GLY A 136 -15.57 -13.63 -11.65
CA GLY A 136 -14.84 -12.38 -11.78
C GLY A 136 -15.71 -11.23 -12.24
N GLU A 137 -16.57 -11.43 -13.24
CA GLU A 137 -17.54 -10.42 -13.70
C GLU A 137 -18.46 -9.98 -12.55
N LYS A 138 -19.02 -10.94 -11.83
CA LYS A 138 -19.86 -10.67 -10.67
C LYS A 138 -19.11 -9.89 -9.61
N LEU A 139 -17.91 -10.35 -9.22
CA LEU A 139 -17.08 -9.68 -8.23
C LEU A 139 -16.79 -8.23 -8.61
N LEU A 140 -16.39 -7.97 -9.87
CA LEU A 140 -16.08 -6.63 -10.33
C LEU A 140 -17.32 -5.72 -10.40
N SER A 141 -18.51 -6.27 -10.59
CA SER A 141 -19.75 -5.49 -10.53
C SER A 141 -20.15 -5.06 -9.13
N GLU A 142 -19.70 -5.79 -8.12
CA GLU A 142 -19.95 -5.52 -6.70
C GLU A 142 -18.95 -4.53 -6.07
N ILE A 143 -17.77 -4.34 -6.69
CA ILE A 143 -16.73 -3.44 -6.18
C ILE A 143 -16.99 -2.01 -6.67
N PRO A 144 -17.23 -1.03 -5.78
CA PRO A 144 -17.42 0.34 -6.19
C PRO A 144 -16.10 0.96 -6.70
N GLY A 145 -16.21 1.82 -7.72
CA GLY A 145 -15.07 2.55 -8.26
C GLY A 145 -14.18 1.74 -9.21
N VAL A 146 -14.66 0.62 -9.74
CA VAL A 146 -14.00 -0.08 -10.85
C VAL A 146 -14.08 0.78 -12.11
N GLU A 147 -12.92 1.15 -12.62
CA GLU A 147 -12.78 1.88 -13.87
C GLU A 147 -12.53 0.89 -15.02
N LYS A 148 -13.29 1.06 -16.11
CA LYS A 148 -13.15 0.26 -17.33
C LYS A 148 -12.65 1.15 -18.45
N GLY A 149 -11.67 0.66 -19.21
CA GLY A 149 -11.07 1.37 -20.32
C GLY A 149 -10.73 0.45 -21.47
N LYS A 150 -9.93 0.96 -22.39
CA LYS A 150 -9.26 0.19 -23.45
C LYS A 150 -7.83 0.65 -23.55
N ASN A 151 -6.90 -0.29 -23.77
CA ASN A 151 -5.52 0.04 -24.07
C ASN A 151 -5.35 0.38 -25.57
N SER A 152 -4.13 0.73 -25.99
CA SER A 152 -3.77 1.05 -27.37
C SER A 152 -4.08 -0.08 -28.36
N ASP A 153 -4.08 -1.32 -27.90
CA ASP A 153 -4.33 -2.51 -28.72
C ASP A 153 -5.83 -2.85 -28.81
N GLY A 154 -6.70 -2.01 -28.21
CA GLY A 154 -8.14 -2.21 -28.17
C GLY A 154 -8.62 -3.22 -27.14
N ASN A 155 -7.75 -3.81 -26.34
CA ASN A 155 -8.11 -4.72 -25.27
C ASN A 155 -8.84 -3.96 -24.15
N ALA A 156 -9.86 -4.59 -23.57
CA ALA A 156 -10.52 -4.03 -22.40
C ALA A 156 -9.57 -4.03 -21.20
N THR A 157 -9.52 -2.91 -20.49
CA THR A 157 -8.71 -2.73 -19.29
C THR A 157 -9.59 -2.48 -18.08
N TYR A 158 -9.11 -2.91 -16.93
CA TYR A 158 -9.78 -2.74 -15.65
C TYR A 158 -8.79 -2.15 -14.65
N GLN A 159 -9.23 -1.10 -13.93
CA GLN A 159 -8.53 -0.59 -12.78
C GLN A 159 -9.44 -0.78 -11.56
N VAL A 160 -9.06 -1.69 -10.70
CA VAL A 160 -9.88 -2.17 -9.59
C VAL A 160 -9.32 -1.70 -8.26
N PRO A 161 -10.06 -0.91 -7.46
CA PRO A 161 -9.66 -0.60 -6.09
C PRO A 161 -9.55 -1.88 -5.27
N LEU A 162 -8.51 -1.97 -4.44
CA LEU A 162 -8.27 -3.10 -3.54
C LEU A 162 -8.73 -2.79 -2.11
N ALA A 163 -8.54 -1.56 -1.67
CA ALA A 163 -8.90 -1.12 -0.33
C ALA A 163 -9.25 0.37 -0.31
N VAL A 164 -10.01 0.77 0.69
CA VAL A 164 -10.32 2.15 1.01
C VAL A 164 -9.78 2.49 2.39
N ARG A 165 -9.56 3.79 2.65
CA ARG A 165 -9.20 4.28 3.96
C ARG A 165 -10.46 4.72 4.69
N GLU A 166 -10.62 4.29 5.94
CA GLU A 166 -11.75 4.67 6.79
C GLU A 166 -11.25 5.26 8.10
N ILE A 167 -11.92 6.31 8.58
CA ILE A 167 -11.68 6.85 9.91
C ILE A 167 -12.18 5.83 10.93
N VAL A 168 -11.31 5.55 11.91
CA VAL A 168 -11.68 4.81 13.11
C VAL A 168 -12.27 5.78 14.13
N GLN A 169 -11.57 6.91 14.37
CA GLN A 169 -12.02 7.96 15.29
C GLN A 169 -11.28 9.28 15.02
N ILE A 170 -11.89 10.38 15.48
CA ILE A 170 -11.22 11.65 15.66
C ILE A 170 -10.65 11.65 17.08
N ASP A 171 -9.35 11.76 17.21
CA ASP A 171 -8.66 11.71 18.51
C ASP A 171 -8.67 13.07 19.21
N LYS A 172 -8.43 14.16 18.45
CA LYS A 172 -8.36 15.53 18.97
C LYS A 172 -8.68 16.55 17.89
N ILE A 173 -9.36 17.62 18.28
CA ILE A 173 -9.51 18.84 17.47
C ILE A 173 -8.92 19.99 18.26
N GLU A 174 -8.00 20.73 17.67
CA GLU A 174 -7.32 21.86 18.27
C GLU A 174 -7.38 23.06 17.33
N MET A 175 -8.05 24.13 17.78
CA MET A 175 -8.06 25.38 17.04
C MET A 175 -6.69 26.07 17.16
N ILE A 176 -6.03 26.25 16.04
CA ILE A 176 -4.72 26.95 15.96
C ILE A 176 -4.94 28.44 15.88
N LYS A 177 -5.92 28.84 15.08
CA LYS A 177 -6.37 30.24 14.85
C LYS A 177 -7.87 30.21 14.57
N PRO A 178 -8.55 31.35 14.60
CA PRO A 178 -9.87 31.46 13.98
C PRO A 178 -9.80 30.87 12.56
N HIS A 179 -10.77 30.04 12.20
CA HIS A 179 -10.85 29.39 10.89
C HIS A 179 -9.69 28.42 10.52
N LEU A 180 -8.81 28.06 11.48
CA LEU A 180 -7.73 27.11 11.26
C LEU A 180 -7.67 26.11 12.41
N ALA A 181 -7.85 24.84 12.13
CA ALA A 181 -7.87 23.77 13.12
C ALA A 181 -6.94 22.62 12.73
N ARG A 182 -6.28 22.05 13.73
CA ARG A 182 -5.58 20.78 13.64
C ARG A 182 -6.52 19.67 14.09
N VAL A 183 -6.60 18.62 13.27
CA VAL A 183 -7.41 17.44 13.57
C VAL A 183 -6.47 16.24 13.62
N ASP A 184 -6.35 15.66 14.81
CA ASP A 184 -5.66 14.38 14.99
C ASP A 184 -6.70 13.26 14.89
N TYR A 185 -6.42 12.24 14.10
CA TYR A 185 -7.35 11.16 13.83
C TYR A 185 -6.64 9.82 13.64
N THR A 186 -7.38 8.76 13.88
CA THR A 186 -6.94 7.39 13.64
C THR A 186 -7.73 6.83 12.46
N TRP A 187 -7.04 6.23 11.50
CA TRP A 187 -7.63 5.62 10.32
C TRP A 187 -7.10 4.21 10.10
N LYS A 188 -7.82 3.41 9.31
CA LYS A 188 -7.40 2.06 8.92
C LYS A 188 -7.71 1.79 7.45
N TRP A 189 -7.02 0.82 6.90
CA TRP A 189 -7.38 0.25 5.62
C TRP A 189 -8.55 -0.72 5.77
N VAL A 190 -9.48 -0.69 4.82
CA VAL A 190 -10.60 -1.64 4.71
C VAL A 190 -10.53 -2.26 3.32
N PRO A 191 -9.97 -3.47 3.20
CA PRO A 191 -9.89 -4.18 1.93
C PRO A 191 -11.28 -4.66 1.51
N ASN A 192 -11.56 -4.58 0.20
CA ASN A 192 -12.68 -5.29 -0.38
C ASN A 192 -12.33 -6.79 -0.53
N ARG A 193 -13.24 -7.55 -1.16
CA ARG A 193 -13.02 -9.00 -1.33
C ARG A 193 -11.75 -9.28 -2.14
N LEU A 194 -11.52 -8.57 -3.25
CA LEU A 194 -10.31 -8.74 -4.05
C LEU A 194 -9.06 -8.28 -3.31
N GLY A 195 -9.16 -7.18 -2.55
CA GLY A 195 -8.07 -6.70 -1.72
C GLY A 195 -7.60 -7.72 -0.70
N LYS A 196 -8.51 -8.51 -0.12
CA LYS A 196 -8.13 -9.60 0.79
C LYS A 196 -7.27 -10.66 0.11
N ASP A 197 -7.52 -10.94 -1.17
CA ASP A 197 -6.70 -11.88 -1.95
C ASP A 197 -5.31 -11.32 -2.26
N PHE A 198 -5.15 -10.00 -2.22
CA PHE A 198 -3.87 -9.29 -2.36
C PHE A 198 -3.17 -9.01 -1.02
N ASP A 199 -3.76 -9.43 0.10
CA ASP A 199 -3.13 -9.27 1.42
C ASP A 199 -1.87 -10.13 1.51
N ALA A 200 -0.75 -9.51 1.85
CA ALA A 200 0.52 -10.22 1.96
C ALA A 200 0.58 -11.22 3.10
N SER A 201 -0.23 -11.03 4.12
CA SER A 201 -0.39 -12.01 5.20
C SER A 201 -1.37 -13.13 4.82
N GLY A 202 -2.04 -13.02 3.67
CA GLY A 202 -3.04 -13.98 3.22
C GLY A 202 -2.45 -15.22 2.57
N ASP A 203 -3.14 -16.35 2.71
CA ASP A 203 -2.70 -17.65 2.20
C ASP A 203 -2.46 -17.63 0.69
N LEU A 204 -3.23 -16.83 -0.06
CA LEU A 204 -3.10 -16.76 -1.50
C LEU A 204 -1.74 -16.15 -1.90
N VAL A 205 -1.34 -15.04 -1.31
CA VAL A 205 -0.03 -14.41 -1.53
C VAL A 205 1.08 -15.31 -1.02
N HIS A 206 0.91 -15.96 0.13
CA HIS A 206 1.87 -16.93 0.66
C HIS A 206 2.07 -18.16 -0.24
N SER A 207 1.10 -18.50 -1.10
CA SER A 207 1.23 -19.62 -2.04
C SER A 207 2.17 -19.34 -3.22
N PHE A 208 2.69 -18.13 -3.36
CA PHE A 208 3.64 -17.75 -4.40
C PHE A 208 5.09 -17.98 -3.94
N ASN A 209 5.99 -18.18 -4.91
CA ASN A 209 7.42 -18.20 -4.62
C ASN A 209 7.90 -16.83 -4.13
N THR A 210 9.08 -16.77 -3.53
CA THR A 210 9.64 -15.56 -2.91
C THR A 210 9.71 -14.37 -3.85
N TRP A 211 10.07 -14.58 -5.12
CA TRP A 211 10.16 -13.51 -6.13
C TRP A 211 8.80 -12.92 -6.50
N ASP A 212 7.86 -13.79 -6.87
CA ASP A 212 6.50 -13.36 -7.22
C ASP A 212 5.83 -12.67 -6.03
N ARG A 213 6.03 -13.21 -4.82
CA ARG A 213 5.52 -12.65 -3.58
C ARG A 213 6.11 -11.27 -3.29
N GLY A 214 7.43 -11.12 -3.35
CA GLY A 214 8.10 -9.83 -3.20
C GLY A 214 7.61 -8.78 -4.19
N THR A 215 7.36 -9.17 -5.45
CA THR A 215 6.80 -8.28 -6.46
C THR A 215 5.37 -7.85 -6.14
N LEU A 216 4.50 -8.79 -5.70
CA LEU A 216 3.12 -8.47 -5.27
C LEU A 216 3.13 -7.48 -4.11
N ILE A 217 3.95 -7.75 -3.11
CA ILE A 217 4.14 -6.89 -1.94
C ILE A 217 4.54 -5.48 -2.35
N LYS A 218 5.58 -5.35 -3.14
CA LYS A 218 6.11 -4.06 -3.60
C LYS A 218 5.11 -3.27 -4.45
N SER A 219 4.38 -3.96 -5.34
CA SER A 219 3.50 -3.31 -6.30
C SER A 219 2.14 -2.95 -5.73
N TYR A 220 1.62 -3.71 -4.77
CA TYR A 220 0.24 -3.58 -4.29
C TYR A 220 0.13 -3.26 -2.81
N GLY A 221 1.25 -3.07 -2.13
CA GLY A 221 1.30 -2.57 -0.76
C GLY A 221 0.78 -3.56 0.26
N VAL A 222 1.67 -4.33 0.79
CA VAL A 222 1.45 -5.31 1.86
C VAL A 222 0.87 -4.70 3.11
N ASP A 223 1.26 -3.48 3.41
CA ASP A 223 0.91 -2.79 4.65
C ASP A 223 -0.55 -2.37 4.71
N PHE A 224 -1.27 -2.49 3.60
CA PHE A 224 -2.61 -1.96 3.51
C PHE A 224 -3.62 -2.72 4.34
N TYR A 225 -3.51 -4.06 4.41
CA TYR A 225 -4.66 -4.87 4.78
C TYR A 225 -4.60 -5.40 6.20
N SER A 226 -3.41 -5.70 6.67
CA SER A 226 -3.17 -6.24 8.01
C SER A 226 -2.55 -5.24 8.99
N ALA A 227 -2.21 -4.03 8.53
CA ALA A 227 -1.61 -3.02 9.38
C ALA A 227 -2.57 -2.55 10.48
N PRO A 228 -2.08 -2.32 11.70
CA PRO A 228 -2.87 -1.72 12.76
C PRO A 228 -3.35 -0.32 12.35
N PRO A 229 -4.43 0.20 12.98
CA PRO A 229 -4.88 1.55 12.74
C PRO A 229 -3.76 2.57 12.92
N THR A 230 -3.67 3.52 11.99
CA THR A 230 -2.61 4.51 11.91
C THR A 230 -3.12 5.86 12.42
N LYS A 231 -2.33 6.51 13.28
CA LYS A 231 -2.59 7.88 13.71
C LYS A 231 -2.06 8.85 12.68
N ALA A 232 -2.83 9.89 12.40
CA ALA A 232 -2.46 10.94 11.48
C ALA A 232 -3.01 12.28 11.96
N SER A 233 -2.49 13.37 11.40
CA SER A 233 -2.93 14.73 11.70
C SER A 233 -3.10 15.49 10.39
N VAL A 234 -4.09 16.38 10.35
CA VAL A 234 -4.29 17.30 9.24
C VAL A 234 -4.66 18.68 9.76
N VAL A 235 -4.17 19.71 9.08
CA VAL A 235 -4.61 21.07 9.32
C VAL A 235 -5.73 21.40 8.34
N LEU A 236 -6.86 21.82 8.89
CA LEU A 236 -8.03 22.24 8.11
C LEU A 236 -8.19 23.75 8.21
N VAL A 237 -8.56 24.38 7.10
CA VAL A 237 -8.93 25.78 7.03
C VAL A 237 -10.38 25.91 6.64
N GLU A 238 -11.11 26.79 7.32
CA GLU A 238 -12.47 27.13 6.97
C GLU A 238 -12.48 28.11 5.80
N THR A 239 -13.20 27.76 4.76
CA THR A 239 -13.37 28.58 3.56
C THR A 239 -14.51 29.58 3.76
N LYS A 240 -14.62 30.61 2.91
CA LYS A 240 -15.63 31.67 3.01
C LYS A 240 -17.09 31.16 2.99
N ASP A 241 -17.30 30.00 2.44
CA ASP A 241 -18.57 29.27 2.38
C ASP A 241 -18.84 28.37 3.61
N GLY A 242 -17.98 28.44 4.62
CA GLY A 242 -18.10 27.66 5.86
C GLY A 242 -17.63 26.20 5.73
N ALA A 243 -17.10 25.78 4.56
CA ALA A 243 -16.57 24.44 4.39
C ALA A 243 -15.13 24.35 4.92
N TRP A 244 -14.81 23.24 5.58
CA TRP A 244 -13.46 22.97 6.06
C TRP A 244 -12.70 22.13 5.05
N LYS A 245 -11.55 22.63 4.58
CA LYS A 245 -10.69 21.98 3.57
C LYS A 245 -9.26 21.82 4.08
N PRO A 246 -8.46 20.88 3.53
CA PRO A 246 -7.07 20.77 3.91
C PRO A 246 -6.35 22.10 3.60
N TYR A 247 -5.57 22.53 4.56
CA TYR A 247 -4.65 23.66 4.37
C TYR A 247 -3.45 23.17 3.54
N LEU A 248 -3.33 23.68 2.33
CA LEU A 248 -2.19 23.43 1.45
C LEU A 248 -1.28 24.66 1.52
N GLU A 249 -0.05 24.46 1.98
CA GLU A 249 0.99 25.50 1.94
C GLU A 249 1.49 25.71 0.52
#